data_704f4d2573f172fa9f35a24908887590
#
_entry.id   704f4d2573f172fa9f35a24908887590
#
_cell.length_a   1.000
_cell.length_b   1.000
_cell.length_c   1.000
_cell.angle_alpha   90.00
_cell.angle_beta   90.00
_cell.angle_gamma   90.00
#
_symmetry.space_group_name_H-M   'P 1'
#
loop_
_entity.id
_entity.type
_entity.pdbx_description
1 polymer ?
#
loop_
_entity_poly.entity_id
_entity_poly.type
_entity_poly.pdbx_seq_one_letter_code
_entity_poly.pdbx_strand_id
1 'polypeptide(L)'
;GRVFDPTGEGVNDAREGRVVFVGDPMTRIREDYLRILRFFRFQALFGQGPADAVALAACATAAPGIDGLSGERVRDEVFKLLAAPDPLPCLELMARAGVLPGILPAGFRFDRLANADNDPLRRLSAIAVGGPQATQAIGQRLRLSARQIQRLGFLMAPPVRMTGTMARTTLRQLLYDHGVERISDLALQQGVPELLPSIPEAAPPPFPLTGRDALEIGMSPGPGVGAALRALEEEWRARDFAAGRDQLLAELAKRQARN
;
A
#
# COMPACT_ATOMS: atom_id res chain seq x y z
N GLY A 1 16.80 3.41 36.20
CA GLY A 1 16.11 2.35 36.93
C GLY A 1 16.97 1.11 37.08
N ARG A 2 16.66 0.25 38.03
CA ARG A 2 17.36 -1.01 38.24
C ARG A 2 16.83 -2.04 37.22
N VAL A 3 17.72 -2.60 36.38
CA VAL A 3 17.34 -3.67 35.43
C VAL A 3 17.36 -4.99 36.18
N PHE A 4 16.26 -5.77 36.08
CA PHE A 4 16.19 -7.13 36.58
C PHE A 4 16.31 -8.10 35.39
N ASP A 5 17.38 -8.90 35.38
CA ASP A 5 17.66 -9.88 34.32
C ASP A 5 17.69 -11.29 34.94
N PRO A 6 16.57 -12.05 34.85
CA PRO A 6 16.49 -13.38 35.43
C PRO A 6 17.32 -14.42 34.66
N THR A 7 17.71 -14.12 33.42
CA THR A 7 18.54 -15.03 32.60
C THR A 7 20.02 -14.84 32.79
N GLY A 8 20.43 -13.64 33.25
CA GLY A 8 21.82 -13.22 33.37
C GLY A 8 22.49 -12.83 32.04
N GLU A 9 21.83 -13.08 30.89
CA GLU A 9 22.34 -12.82 29.53
C GLU A 9 21.58 -11.72 28.80
N GLY A 10 20.33 -11.44 29.21
CA GLY A 10 19.42 -10.55 28.48
C GLY A 10 19.93 -9.11 28.36
N VAL A 11 20.66 -8.59 29.34
CA VAL A 11 21.28 -7.25 29.28
C VAL A 11 22.39 -7.22 28.22
N ASN A 12 23.21 -8.27 28.15
CA ASN A 12 24.29 -8.38 27.18
C ASN A 12 23.72 -8.58 25.77
N ASP A 13 22.72 -9.45 25.62
CA ASP A 13 22.03 -9.66 24.35
C ASP A 13 21.44 -8.35 23.82
N ALA A 14 20.78 -7.58 24.68
CA ALA A 14 20.22 -6.29 24.31
C ALA A 14 21.29 -5.25 23.88
N ARG A 15 22.46 -5.25 24.53
CA ARG A 15 23.57 -4.35 24.18
C ARG A 15 24.24 -4.74 22.86
N GLU A 16 24.35 -6.04 22.60
CA GLU A 16 24.97 -6.58 21.39
C GLU A 16 23.98 -6.72 20.23
N GLY A 17 22.69 -6.38 20.48
CA GLY A 17 21.64 -6.52 19.49
C GLY A 17 21.38 -7.99 19.08
N ARG A 18 21.66 -8.93 19.97
CA ARG A 18 21.32 -10.35 19.75
C ARG A 18 19.87 -10.61 20.06
N VAL A 19 19.15 -11.15 19.09
CA VAL A 19 17.76 -11.57 19.25
C VAL A 19 17.69 -13.09 19.37
N VAL A 20 17.38 -13.57 20.57
CA VAL A 20 17.35 -15.00 20.91
C VAL A 20 16.06 -15.34 21.64
N PHE A 21 15.67 -16.62 21.62
CA PHE A 21 14.58 -17.11 22.48
C PHE A 21 15.11 -17.38 23.88
N VAL A 22 14.34 -17.00 24.89
CA VAL A 22 14.64 -17.40 26.27
C VAL A 22 14.27 -18.88 26.44
N GLY A 23 15.26 -19.74 26.63
CA GLY A 23 15.10 -21.18 26.66
C GLY A 23 15.08 -21.84 25.26
N ASP A 24 14.57 -23.07 25.18
CA ASP A 24 14.53 -23.81 23.90
C ASP A 24 13.57 -23.16 22.89
N PRO A 25 14.06 -22.72 21.70
CA PRO A 25 13.25 -22.02 20.72
C PRO A 25 12.00 -22.79 20.26
N MET A 26 12.15 -24.10 20.01
CA MET A 26 11.04 -24.93 19.54
C MET A 26 9.92 -25.04 20.57
N THR A 27 10.27 -25.23 21.84
CA THR A 27 9.32 -25.24 22.93
C THR A 27 8.58 -23.93 23.05
N ARG A 28 9.31 -22.81 22.96
CA ARG A 28 8.71 -21.46 23.05
C ARG A 28 7.79 -21.16 21.88
N ILE A 29 8.12 -21.60 20.67
CA ILE A 29 7.28 -21.42 19.47
C ILE A 29 6.01 -22.26 19.58
N ARG A 30 6.08 -23.51 20.09
CA ARG A 30 4.90 -24.36 20.25
C ARG A 30 3.88 -23.81 21.25
N GLU A 31 4.31 -23.04 22.23
CA GLU A 31 3.39 -22.35 23.16
C GLU A 31 2.59 -21.24 22.43
N ASP A 32 3.20 -20.53 21.47
CA ASP A 32 2.55 -19.51 20.65
C ASP A 32 3.35 -19.28 19.36
N TYR A 33 2.81 -19.72 18.23
CA TYR A 33 3.42 -19.58 16.91
C TYR A 33 3.64 -18.12 16.47
N LEU A 34 2.95 -17.15 17.08
CA LEU A 34 3.20 -15.72 16.82
C LEU A 34 4.64 -15.31 17.18
N ARG A 35 5.29 -16.05 18.06
CA ARG A 35 6.69 -15.80 18.42
C ARG A 35 7.65 -15.91 17.22
N ILE A 36 7.29 -16.66 16.18
CA ILE A 36 8.03 -16.66 14.92
C ILE A 36 8.06 -15.23 14.33
N LEU A 37 6.90 -14.60 14.16
CA LEU A 37 6.81 -13.25 13.61
C LEU A 37 7.46 -12.21 14.53
N ARG A 38 7.33 -12.38 15.83
CA ARG A 38 7.99 -11.52 16.83
C ARG A 38 9.50 -11.60 16.75
N PHE A 39 10.06 -12.80 16.56
CA PHE A 39 11.51 -12.98 16.37
C PHE A 39 12.00 -12.16 15.18
N PHE A 40 11.39 -12.30 14.00
CA PHE A 40 11.76 -11.54 12.81
C PHE A 40 11.55 -10.03 12.99
N ARG A 41 10.47 -9.61 13.65
CA ARG A 41 10.26 -8.19 13.97
C ARG A 41 11.35 -7.64 14.90
N PHE A 42 11.69 -8.36 15.96
CA PHE A 42 12.77 -7.91 16.86
C PHE A 42 14.12 -7.88 16.15
N GLN A 43 14.38 -8.85 15.30
CA GLN A 43 15.59 -8.86 14.46
C GLN A 43 15.64 -7.63 13.54
N ALA A 44 14.51 -7.25 12.92
CA ALA A 44 14.43 -6.06 12.06
C ALA A 44 14.60 -4.74 12.80
N LEU A 45 14.17 -4.67 14.08
CA LEU A 45 14.18 -3.44 14.87
C LEU A 45 15.45 -3.27 15.72
N PHE A 46 16.01 -4.35 16.21
CA PHE A 46 17.05 -4.33 17.24
C PHE A 46 18.24 -5.22 16.91
N GLY A 47 18.12 -6.14 15.94
CA GLY A 47 19.17 -7.07 15.59
C GLY A 47 20.41 -6.36 15.03
N GLN A 48 21.59 -6.69 15.58
CA GLN A 48 22.89 -6.27 15.08
C GLN A 48 23.68 -7.54 14.69
N GLY A 49 24.02 -7.64 13.40
CA GLY A 49 24.68 -8.84 12.88
C GLY A 49 23.73 -9.98 12.47
N PRO A 50 24.26 -11.20 12.29
CA PRO A 50 23.50 -12.34 11.82
C PRO A 50 22.46 -12.79 12.85
N ALA A 51 21.30 -13.23 12.36
CA ALA A 51 20.28 -13.81 13.22
C ALA A 51 20.74 -15.17 13.78
N ASP A 52 20.27 -15.49 14.99
CA ASP A 52 20.60 -16.73 15.67
C ASP A 52 20.18 -17.95 14.84
N ALA A 53 21.15 -18.85 14.55
CA ALA A 53 20.92 -19.97 13.66
C ALA A 53 19.95 -21.02 14.22
N VAL A 54 19.95 -21.21 15.55
CA VAL A 54 19.06 -22.17 16.23
C VAL A 54 17.63 -21.65 16.21
N ALA A 55 17.45 -20.35 16.49
CA ALA A 55 16.16 -19.68 16.37
C ALA A 55 15.61 -19.74 14.94
N LEU A 56 16.45 -19.46 13.92
CA LEU A 56 16.03 -19.55 12.51
C LEU A 56 15.58 -20.94 12.11
N ALA A 57 16.35 -21.98 12.50
CA ALA A 57 16.00 -23.38 12.20
C ALA A 57 14.67 -23.78 12.86
N ALA A 58 14.46 -23.37 14.11
CA ALA A 58 13.19 -23.61 14.82
C ALA A 58 12.02 -22.86 14.14
N CYS A 59 12.21 -21.59 13.75
CA CYS A 59 11.22 -20.82 13.00
C CYS A 59 10.86 -21.49 11.67
N ALA A 60 11.85 -21.96 10.90
CA ALA A 60 11.62 -22.64 9.64
C ALA A 60 10.83 -23.96 9.81
N THR A 61 11.20 -24.77 10.80
CA THR A 61 10.50 -26.02 11.11
C THR A 61 9.03 -25.77 11.52
N ALA A 62 8.78 -24.68 12.24
CA ALA A 62 7.48 -24.36 12.81
C ALA A 62 6.64 -23.42 11.94
N ALA A 63 7.16 -22.93 10.79
CA ALA A 63 6.50 -21.96 9.91
C ALA A 63 5.05 -22.34 9.52
N PRO A 64 4.67 -23.60 9.24
CA PRO A 64 3.30 -23.97 8.94
C PRO A 64 2.30 -23.64 10.06
N GLY A 65 2.75 -23.53 11.31
CA GLY A 65 1.90 -23.17 12.44
C GLY A 65 1.35 -21.73 12.39
N ILE A 66 1.92 -20.87 11.54
CA ILE A 66 1.45 -19.49 11.34
C ILE A 66 0.04 -19.47 10.73
N ASP A 67 -0.33 -20.46 9.92
CA ASP A 67 -1.63 -20.52 9.26
C ASP A 67 -2.79 -20.57 10.25
N GLY A 68 -2.57 -21.14 11.44
CA GLY A 68 -3.55 -21.21 12.53
C GLY A 68 -3.72 -19.91 13.34
N LEU A 69 -2.88 -18.90 13.13
CA LEU A 69 -2.95 -17.65 13.88
C LEU A 69 -4.05 -16.71 13.35
N SER A 70 -4.67 -15.96 14.27
CA SER A 70 -5.61 -14.91 13.87
C SER A 70 -4.95 -13.85 12.99
N GLY A 71 -5.68 -13.42 11.94
CA GLY A 71 -5.16 -12.47 10.96
C GLY A 71 -4.76 -11.14 11.56
N GLU A 72 -5.48 -10.67 12.58
CA GLU A 72 -5.19 -9.43 13.30
C GLU A 72 -3.83 -9.48 14.00
N ARG A 73 -3.54 -10.58 14.68
CA ARG A 73 -2.24 -10.77 15.36
C ARG A 73 -1.09 -10.83 14.36
N VAL A 74 -1.28 -11.56 13.26
CA VAL A 74 -0.30 -11.64 12.16
C VAL A 74 -0.08 -10.27 11.54
N ARG A 75 -1.16 -9.53 11.18
CA ARG A 75 -1.08 -8.17 10.64
C ARG A 75 -0.26 -7.26 11.53
N ASP A 76 -0.54 -7.25 12.83
CA ASP A 76 0.09 -6.31 13.76
C ASP A 76 1.60 -6.54 13.88
N GLU A 77 2.07 -7.80 13.85
CA GLU A 77 3.50 -8.10 13.84
C GLU A 77 4.14 -7.79 12.48
N VAL A 78 3.48 -8.15 11.38
CA VAL A 78 3.96 -7.86 10.01
C VAL A 78 4.06 -6.35 9.76
N PHE A 79 3.07 -5.58 10.18
CA PHE A 79 3.08 -4.12 10.00
C PHE A 79 4.21 -3.46 10.81
N LYS A 80 4.45 -3.91 12.04
CA LYS A 80 5.58 -3.43 12.85
C LYS A 80 6.93 -3.78 12.22
N LEU A 81 7.05 -4.97 11.61
CA LEU A 81 8.25 -5.38 10.89
C LEU A 81 8.44 -4.51 9.64
N LEU A 82 7.40 -4.33 8.84
CA LEU A 82 7.45 -3.51 7.63
C LEU A 82 7.73 -2.02 7.94
N ALA A 83 7.38 -1.53 9.13
CA ALA A 83 7.71 -0.17 9.57
C ALA A 83 9.15 -0.01 10.05
N ALA A 84 9.94 -1.09 10.19
CA ALA A 84 11.35 -1.01 10.57
C ALA A 84 12.16 -0.15 9.57
N PRO A 85 13.26 0.47 9.99
CA PRO A 85 14.09 1.29 9.08
C PRO A 85 14.54 0.52 7.83
N ASP A 86 15.04 -0.69 7.98
CA ASP A 86 15.41 -1.59 6.90
C ASP A 86 14.83 -2.99 7.16
N PRO A 87 13.65 -3.32 6.62
CA PRO A 87 13.05 -4.64 6.82
C PRO A 87 13.58 -5.70 5.83
N LEU A 88 14.31 -5.32 4.76
CA LEU A 88 14.69 -6.22 3.68
C LEU A 88 15.47 -7.45 4.16
N PRO A 89 16.54 -7.33 4.97
CA PRO A 89 17.29 -8.50 5.43
C PRO A 89 16.41 -9.51 6.18
N CYS A 90 15.47 -9.02 7.00
CA CYS A 90 14.55 -9.88 7.74
C CYS A 90 13.49 -10.51 6.85
N LEU A 91 12.98 -9.80 5.85
CA LEU A 91 12.05 -10.37 4.86
C LEU A 91 12.71 -11.49 4.05
N GLU A 92 13.98 -11.35 3.68
CA GLU A 92 14.75 -12.41 3.03
C GLU A 92 14.94 -13.63 3.93
N LEU A 93 15.22 -13.42 5.24
CA LEU A 93 15.27 -14.50 6.22
C LEU A 93 13.91 -15.20 6.34
N MET A 94 12.80 -14.46 6.40
CA MET A 94 11.45 -15.01 6.43
C MET A 94 11.12 -15.81 5.16
N ALA A 95 11.58 -15.34 4.00
CA ALA A 95 11.42 -16.08 2.74
C ALA A 95 12.14 -17.42 2.78
N ARG A 96 13.42 -17.43 3.20
CA ARG A 96 14.23 -18.64 3.34
C ARG A 96 13.68 -19.61 4.39
N ALA A 97 13.11 -19.07 5.46
CA ALA A 97 12.49 -19.86 6.52
C ALA A 97 11.06 -20.36 6.18
N GLY A 98 10.53 -20.07 4.98
CA GLY A 98 9.19 -20.49 4.58
C GLY A 98 8.03 -19.79 5.32
N VAL A 99 8.31 -18.66 5.97
CA VAL A 99 7.31 -17.90 6.76
C VAL A 99 6.42 -17.02 5.88
N LEU A 100 6.97 -16.43 4.80
CA LEU A 100 6.22 -15.51 3.94
C LEU A 100 5.03 -16.13 3.20
N PRO A 101 5.05 -17.39 2.72
CA PRO A 101 3.90 -18.01 2.07
C PRO A 101 2.63 -18.03 2.93
N GLY A 102 2.75 -18.21 4.25
CA GLY A 102 1.62 -18.13 5.19
C GLY A 102 1.04 -16.71 5.38
N ILE A 103 1.71 -15.67 4.83
CA ILE A 103 1.30 -14.27 4.89
C ILE A 103 0.91 -13.77 3.50
N LEU A 104 1.69 -14.13 2.48
CA LEU A 104 1.59 -13.71 1.08
C LEU A 104 1.39 -14.93 0.18
N PRO A 105 0.19 -15.52 0.15
CA PRO A 105 -0.06 -16.81 -0.51
C PRO A 105 0.10 -16.77 -2.03
N ALA A 106 -0.04 -15.60 -2.67
CA ALA A 106 0.16 -15.43 -4.11
C ALA A 106 1.63 -15.20 -4.50
N GLY A 107 2.53 -15.14 -3.51
CA GLY A 107 3.95 -14.89 -3.71
C GLY A 107 4.40 -13.48 -3.32
N PHE A 108 5.71 -13.27 -3.41
CA PHE A 108 6.37 -12.03 -2.99
C PHE A 108 7.60 -11.75 -3.85
N ARG A 109 8.05 -10.48 -3.80
CA ARG A 109 9.29 -9.99 -4.40
C ARG A 109 9.82 -8.82 -3.59
N PHE A 110 11.09 -8.42 -3.78
CA PHE A 110 11.70 -7.36 -2.97
C PHE A 110 12.27 -6.18 -3.79
N ASP A 111 12.28 -6.30 -5.11
CA ASP A 111 12.85 -5.31 -6.04
C ASP A 111 12.27 -3.90 -5.94
N ARG A 112 11.05 -3.76 -5.41
CA ARG A 112 10.36 -2.48 -5.23
C ARG A 112 10.40 -1.93 -3.81
N LEU A 113 10.88 -2.72 -2.85
CA LEU A 113 10.81 -2.36 -1.44
C LEU A 113 11.65 -1.12 -1.11
N ALA A 114 12.82 -0.98 -1.73
CA ALA A 114 13.72 0.14 -1.52
C ALA A 114 13.14 1.50 -1.92
N ASN A 115 12.14 1.51 -2.81
CA ASN A 115 11.48 2.74 -3.26
C ASN A 115 10.36 3.21 -2.32
N ALA A 116 9.78 2.29 -1.53
CA ALA A 116 8.70 2.62 -0.62
C ALA A 116 9.25 3.20 0.70
N ASP A 117 8.64 4.27 1.17
CA ASP A 117 8.92 4.78 2.50
C ASP A 117 8.50 3.77 3.60
N ASN A 118 8.56 4.15 4.88
CA ASN A 118 8.30 3.25 6.01
C ASN A 118 6.81 3.00 6.32
N ASP A 119 5.86 3.41 5.46
CA ASP A 119 4.44 3.04 5.63
C ASP A 119 4.25 1.53 5.39
N PRO A 120 3.71 0.78 6.36
CA PRO A 120 3.61 -0.68 6.25
C PRO A 120 2.76 -1.15 5.08
N LEU A 121 1.71 -0.41 4.69
CA LEU A 121 0.83 -0.82 3.61
C LEU A 121 1.47 -0.57 2.23
N ARG A 122 2.23 0.53 2.07
CA ARG A 122 3.03 0.78 0.87
C ARG A 122 4.10 -0.30 0.71
N ARG A 123 4.83 -0.64 1.78
CA ARG A 123 5.83 -1.72 1.74
C ARG A 123 5.20 -3.09 1.50
N LEU A 124 4.03 -3.37 2.07
CA LEU A 124 3.27 -4.59 1.78
C LEU A 124 2.91 -4.66 0.30
N SER A 125 2.42 -3.56 -0.29
CA SER A 125 2.10 -3.50 -1.73
C SER A 125 3.32 -3.64 -2.63
N ALA A 126 4.49 -3.18 -2.17
CA ALA A 126 5.75 -3.28 -2.90
C ALA A 126 6.29 -4.72 -2.95
N ILE A 127 6.06 -5.50 -1.87
CA ILE A 127 6.55 -6.90 -1.80
C ILE A 127 5.52 -7.93 -2.28
N ALA A 128 4.22 -7.65 -2.20
CA ALA A 128 3.18 -8.58 -2.64
C ALA A 128 3.12 -8.67 -4.17
N VAL A 129 2.87 -9.88 -4.70
CA VAL A 129 2.64 -10.11 -6.13
C VAL A 129 1.22 -10.57 -6.40
N GLY A 130 0.76 -10.37 -7.63
CA GLY A 130 -0.56 -10.79 -8.10
C GLY A 130 -1.53 -9.64 -8.32
N GLY A 131 -2.73 -9.99 -8.80
CA GLY A 131 -3.79 -9.05 -9.15
C GLY A 131 -4.86 -8.90 -8.04
N PRO A 132 -6.12 -8.55 -8.44
CA PRO A 132 -7.21 -8.33 -7.49
C PRO A 132 -7.50 -9.50 -6.55
N GLN A 133 -7.38 -10.74 -7.04
CA GLN A 133 -7.57 -11.95 -6.21
C GLN A 133 -6.53 -12.04 -5.10
N ALA A 134 -5.25 -11.73 -5.41
CA ALA A 134 -4.18 -11.69 -4.41
C ALA A 134 -4.43 -10.59 -3.36
N THR A 135 -4.88 -9.41 -3.79
CA THR A 135 -5.26 -8.32 -2.88
C THR A 135 -6.35 -8.76 -1.90
N GLN A 136 -7.39 -9.45 -2.39
CA GLN A 136 -8.47 -9.96 -1.54
C GLN A 136 -7.97 -11.06 -0.58
N ALA A 137 -7.15 -12.00 -1.06
CA ALA A 137 -6.57 -13.06 -0.24
C ALA A 137 -5.69 -12.47 0.90
N ILE A 138 -4.83 -11.50 0.60
CA ILE A 138 -4.02 -10.79 1.60
C ILE A 138 -4.93 -10.04 2.57
N GLY A 139 -5.95 -9.35 2.06
CA GLY A 139 -6.93 -8.62 2.87
C GLY A 139 -7.65 -9.53 3.88
N GLN A 140 -8.09 -10.71 3.44
CA GLN A 140 -8.71 -11.73 4.28
C GLN A 140 -7.72 -12.32 5.28
N ARG A 141 -6.52 -12.69 4.83
CA ARG A 141 -5.47 -13.28 5.67
C ARG A 141 -5.05 -12.36 6.80
N LEU A 142 -4.89 -11.06 6.51
CA LEU A 142 -4.44 -10.06 7.48
C LEU A 142 -5.60 -9.28 8.13
N ARG A 143 -6.86 -9.64 7.88
CA ARG A 143 -8.04 -8.93 8.39
C ARG A 143 -7.96 -7.41 8.18
N LEU A 144 -7.60 -7.02 6.96
CA LEU A 144 -7.55 -5.62 6.59
C LEU A 144 -8.96 -5.02 6.50
N SER A 145 -9.10 -3.74 6.87
CA SER A 145 -10.34 -2.99 6.64
C SER A 145 -10.61 -2.79 5.14
N ALA A 146 -11.86 -2.52 4.77
CA ALA A 146 -12.24 -2.25 3.38
C ALA A 146 -11.40 -1.10 2.76
N ARG A 147 -11.13 -0.03 3.53
CA ARG A 147 -10.27 1.08 3.10
C ARG A 147 -8.82 0.62 2.85
N GLN A 148 -8.28 -0.23 3.71
CA GLN A 148 -6.94 -0.79 3.53
C GLN A 148 -6.85 -1.71 2.32
N ILE A 149 -7.88 -2.54 2.06
CA ILE A 149 -7.94 -3.42 0.88
C ILE A 149 -8.00 -2.58 -0.41
N GLN A 150 -8.82 -1.54 -0.45
CA GLN A 150 -8.89 -0.62 -1.59
C GLN A 150 -7.55 0.10 -1.84
N ARG A 151 -6.90 0.58 -0.77
CA ARG A 151 -5.59 1.23 -0.83
C ARG A 151 -4.53 0.24 -1.33
N LEU A 152 -4.48 -0.96 -0.77
CA LEU A 152 -3.56 -2.02 -1.18
C LEU A 152 -3.75 -2.38 -2.66
N GLY A 153 -5.00 -2.56 -3.11
CA GLY A 153 -5.32 -2.88 -4.50
C GLY A 153 -4.86 -1.81 -5.48
N PHE A 154 -5.07 -0.54 -5.15
CA PHE A 154 -4.59 0.58 -5.97
C PHE A 154 -3.06 0.61 -6.09
N LEU A 155 -2.35 0.38 -4.99
CA LEU A 155 -0.88 0.36 -4.97
C LEU A 155 -0.28 -0.88 -5.64
N MET A 156 -0.94 -2.04 -5.58
CA MET A 156 -0.50 -3.28 -6.25
C MET A 156 -0.72 -3.24 -7.77
N ALA A 157 -1.77 -2.55 -8.23
CA ALA A 157 -2.12 -2.39 -9.64
C ALA A 157 -2.25 -0.90 -10.01
N PRO A 158 -1.15 -0.14 -9.95
CA PRO A 158 -1.19 1.30 -10.21
C PRO A 158 -1.54 1.59 -11.66
N PRO A 159 -2.30 2.68 -11.95
CA PRO A 159 -2.69 3.06 -13.30
C PRO A 159 -1.50 3.49 -14.15
N VAL A 160 -0.41 3.90 -13.53
CA VAL A 160 0.79 4.42 -14.19
C VAL A 160 2.03 4.21 -13.34
N ARG A 161 3.19 4.17 -13.99
CA ARG A 161 4.48 4.35 -13.32
C ARG A 161 4.76 5.86 -13.22
N MET A 162 4.88 6.35 -11.99
CA MET A 162 5.23 7.75 -11.74
C MET A 162 6.74 7.99 -11.92
N THR A 163 7.08 9.18 -12.41
CA THR A 163 8.47 9.65 -12.54
C THR A 163 8.54 11.10 -12.07
N GLY A 164 9.67 11.52 -11.50
CA GLY A 164 9.87 12.92 -11.07
C GLY A 164 9.75 13.96 -12.18
N THR A 165 9.84 13.52 -13.45
CA THR A 165 9.70 14.36 -14.66
C THR A 165 8.35 14.20 -15.36
N MET A 166 7.34 13.66 -14.66
CA MET A 166 6.00 13.47 -15.21
C MET A 166 5.42 14.79 -15.72
N ALA A 167 4.84 14.77 -16.94
CA ALA A 167 4.19 15.95 -17.53
C ALA A 167 3.02 16.40 -16.64
N ARG A 168 2.90 17.72 -16.44
CA ARG A 168 1.82 18.31 -15.60
C ARG A 168 0.43 17.89 -16.08
N THR A 169 0.21 17.82 -17.38
CA THR A 169 -1.07 17.38 -17.98
C THR A 169 -1.41 15.95 -17.58
N THR A 170 -0.43 15.02 -17.62
CA THR A 170 -0.62 13.64 -17.15
C THR A 170 -0.93 13.58 -15.66
N LEU A 171 -0.20 14.35 -14.84
CA LEU A 171 -0.46 14.43 -13.39
C LEU A 171 -1.87 14.94 -13.11
N ARG A 172 -2.33 15.97 -13.82
CA ARG A 172 -3.70 16.51 -13.67
C ARG A 172 -4.78 15.49 -14.03
N GLN A 173 -4.59 14.70 -15.08
CA GLN A 173 -5.50 13.60 -15.44
C GLN A 173 -5.58 12.56 -14.31
N LEU A 174 -4.44 12.11 -13.79
CA LEU A 174 -4.38 11.17 -12.68
C LEU A 174 -5.05 11.70 -11.42
N LEU A 175 -4.85 12.99 -11.11
CA LEU A 175 -5.46 13.64 -9.97
C LEU A 175 -6.98 13.77 -10.10
N TYR A 176 -7.46 13.99 -11.32
CA TYR A 176 -8.89 14.00 -11.60
C TYR A 176 -9.54 12.63 -11.38
N ASP A 177 -8.89 11.56 -11.88
CA ASP A 177 -9.43 10.20 -11.83
C ASP A 177 -9.32 9.56 -10.44
N HIS A 178 -8.26 9.88 -9.70
CA HIS A 178 -7.91 9.13 -8.48
C HIS A 178 -7.87 10.00 -7.21
N GLY A 179 -7.80 11.31 -7.35
CA GLY A 179 -7.69 12.25 -6.24
C GLY A 179 -6.27 12.41 -5.68
N VAL A 180 -6.09 13.49 -4.93
CA VAL A 180 -4.80 13.89 -4.34
C VAL A 180 -4.23 12.82 -3.40
N GLU A 181 -5.06 12.25 -2.50
CA GLU A 181 -4.62 11.28 -1.50
C GLU A 181 -3.99 10.04 -2.13
N ARG A 182 -4.65 9.44 -3.14
CA ARG A 182 -4.17 8.22 -3.81
C ARG A 182 -2.92 8.46 -4.65
N ILE A 183 -2.85 9.59 -5.33
CA ILE A 183 -1.69 9.92 -6.16
C ILE A 183 -0.48 10.26 -5.30
N SER A 184 -0.65 10.97 -4.18
CA SER A 184 0.42 11.18 -3.20
C SER A 184 0.91 9.86 -2.60
N ASP A 185 -0.01 8.95 -2.27
CA ASP A 185 0.31 7.62 -1.74
C ASP A 185 1.11 6.79 -2.77
N LEU A 186 0.72 6.85 -4.04
CA LEU A 186 1.44 6.18 -5.13
C LEU A 186 2.84 6.78 -5.36
N ALA A 187 2.98 8.10 -5.30
CA ALA A 187 4.27 8.78 -5.41
C ALA A 187 5.25 8.31 -4.32
N LEU A 188 4.79 8.23 -3.08
CA LEU A 188 5.59 7.71 -1.96
C LEU A 188 5.95 6.22 -2.12
N GLN A 189 5.00 5.40 -2.58
CA GLN A 189 5.23 3.96 -2.80
C GLN A 189 6.25 3.71 -3.93
N GLN A 190 6.27 4.57 -4.95
CA GLN A 190 7.18 4.43 -6.09
C GLN A 190 8.49 5.21 -5.94
N GLY A 191 8.71 5.87 -4.79
CA GLY A 191 9.97 6.55 -4.47
C GLY A 191 10.19 7.85 -5.25
N VAL A 192 9.12 8.59 -5.53
CA VAL A 192 9.16 9.91 -6.20
C VAL A 192 8.56 11.01 -5.31
N PRO A 193 9.07 11.19 -4.07
CA PRO A 193 8.52 12.15 -3.11
C PRO A 193 8.64 13.60 -3.57
N GLU A 194 9.51 13.89 -4.52
CA GLU A 194 9.69 15.22 -5.12
C GLU A 194 8.44 15.73 -5.84
N LEU A 195 7.50 14.85 -6.20
CA LEU A 195 6.21 15.25 -6.78
C LEU A 195 5.21 15.76 -5.72
N LEU A 196 5.39 15.44 -4.45
CA LEU A 196 4.40 15.77 -3.41
C LEU A 196 4.02 17.26 -3.33
N PRO A 197 4.95 18.22 -3.42
CA PRO A 197 4.60 19.62 -3.39
C PRO A 197 3.72 20.05 -4.57
N SER A 198 3.96 19.49 -5.78
CA SER A 198 3.24 19.83 -7.00
C SER A 198 1.87 19.15 -7.13
N ILE A 199 1.62 18.07 -6.40
CA ILE A 199 0.37 17.30 -6.49
C ILE A 199 -0.87 18.16 -6.14
N PRO A 200 -0.96 18.84 -4.98
CA PRO A 200 -2.12 19.68 -4.67
C PRO A 200 -2.30 20.86 -5.64
N GLU A 201 -1.18 21.46 -6.06
CA GLU A 201 -1.18 22.59 -7.00
C GLU A 201 -1.64 22.21 -8.41
N ALA A 202 -1.38 20.96 -8.81
CA ALA A 202 -1.79 20.44 -10.10
C ALA A 202 -3.25 19.94 -10.11
N ALA A 203 -3.91 19.80 -8.96
CA ALA A 203 -5.26 19.27 -8.89
C ALA A 203 -6.25 20.09 -9.73
N PRO A 204 -6.94 19.49 -10.73
CA PRO A 204 -7.90 20.20 -11.53
C PRO A 204 -9.19 20.45 -10.72
N PRO A 205 -10.00 21.44 -11.09
CA PRO A 205 -11.32 21.60 -10.50
C PRO A 205 -12.24 20.44 -10.89
N PRO A 206 -13.35 20.22 -10.16
CA PRO A 206 -14.38 19.29 -10.60
C PRO A 206 -15.04 19.78 -11.88
N PHE A 207 -15.61 18.84 -12.67
CA PHE A 207 -16.37 19.20 -13.87
C PHE A 207 -17.52 20.15 -13.50
N PRO A 208 -17.61 21.35 -14.12
CA PRO A 208 -18.45 22.43 -13.61
C PRO A 208 -19.92 22.35 -14.05
N LEU A 209 -20.30 21.36 -14.88
CA LEU A 209 -21.69 21.17 -15.34
C LEU A 209 -22.33 19.97 -14.68
N THR A 210 -23.63 20.08 -14.47
CA THR A 210 -24.50 19.04 -13.92
C THR A 210 -25.64 18.71 -14.86
N GLY A 211 -26.39 17.61 -14.60
CA GLY A 211 -27.61 17.30 -15.35
C GLY A 211 -28.65 18.42 -15.31
N ARG A 212 -28.69 19.21 -14.22
CA ARG A 212 -29.60 20.34 -14.11
C ARG A 212 -29.27 21.44 -15.12
N ASP A 213 -28.00 21.76 -15.31
CA ASP A 213 -27.56 22.73 -16.32
C ASP A 213 -28.00 22.33 -17.74
N ALA A 214 -27.92 21.01 -18.05
CA ALA A 214 -28.38 20.48 -19.32
C ALA A 214 -29.91 20.61 -19.53
N LEU A 215 -30.70 20.41 -18.47
CA LEU A 215 -32.14 20.63 -18.53
C LEU A 215 -32.50 22.08 -18.67
N GLU A 216 -31.80 22.99 -18.00
CA GLU A 216 -32.03 24.46 -18.08
C GLU A 216 -31.79 25.02 -19.49
N ILE A 217 -30.87 24.43 -20.27
CA ILE A 217 -30.70 24.77 -21.69
C ILE A 217 -31.70 24.07 -22.63
N GLY A 218 -32.69 23.31 -22.09
CA GLY A 218 -33.78 22.71 -22.85
C GLY A 218 -33.53 21.29 -23.32
N MET A 219 -32.52 20.55 -22.80
CA MET A 219 -32.38 19.12 -23.08
C MET A 219 -33.51 18.32 -22.44
N SER A 220 -34.07 17.36 -23.17
CA SER A 220 -35.09 16.45 -22.63
C SER A 220 -34.49 15.52 -21.56
N PRO A 221 -35.18 15.30 -20.41
CA PRO A 221 -34.73 14.36 -19.41
C PRO A 221 -34.55 12.96 -20.01
N GLY A 222 -33.42 12.31 -19.70
CA GLY A 222 -33.17 10.95 -20.17
C GLY A 222 -31.66 10.62 -20.26
N PRO A 223 -31.34 9.42 -20.79
CA PRO A 223 -29.97 8.93 -20.91
C PRO A 223 -29.06 9.84 -21.78
N GLY A 224 -29.66 10.60 -22.71
CA GLY A 224 -28.96 11.55 -23.58
C GLY A 224 -28.23 12.67 -22.83
N VAL A 225 -28.82 13.17 -21.72
CA VAL A 225 -28.17 14.18 -20.86
C VAL A 225 -26.84 13.65 -20.32
N GLY A 226 -26.83 12.45 -19.73
CA GLY A 226 -25.63 11.85 -19.19
C GLY A 226 -24.57 11.56 -20.26
N ALA A 227 -24.99 11.14 -21.47
CA ALA A 227 -24.08 10.92 -22.59
C ALA A 227 -23.42 12.21 -23.09
N ALA A 228 -24.21 13.27 -23.25
CA ALA A 228 -23.71 14.57 -23.68
C ALA A 228 -22.72 15.21 -22.69
N LEU A 229 -23.05 15.12 -21.38
CA LEU A 229 -22.16 15.62 -20.33
C LEU A 229 -20.84 14.83 -20.27
N ARG A 230 -20.88 13.49 -20.35
CA ARG A 230 -19.66 12.68 -20.38
C ARG A 230 -18.77 13.00 -21.59
N ALA A 231 -19.34 13.11 -22.78
CA ALA A 231 -18.59 13.48 -23.97
C ALA A 231 -17.93 14.86 -23.86
N LEU A 232 -18.66 15.83 -23.27
CA LEU A 232 -18.12 17.16 -23.03
C LEU A 232 -17.02 17.16 -21.95
N GLU A 233 -17.19 16.39 -20.91
CA GLU A 233 -16.18 16.20 -19.85
C GLU A 233 -14.91 15.57 -20.39
N GLU A 234 -14.98 14.54 -21.25
CA GLU A 234 -13.83 13.93 -21.90
C GLU A 234 -13.05 14.95 -22.76
N GLU A 235 -13.74 15.78 -23.53
CA GLU A 235 -13.09 16.84 -24.31
C GLU A 235 -12.48 17.92 -23.43
N TRP A 236 -13.17 18.30 -22.35
CA TRP A 236 -12.66 19.27 -21.38
C TRP A 236 -11.37 18.77 -20.71
N ARG A 237 -11.34 17.49 -20.34
CA ARG A 237 -10.13 16.81 -19.85
C ARG A 237 -9.01 16.81 -20.88
N ALA A 238 -9.32 16.47 -22.14
CA ALA A 238 -8.33 16.47 -23.24
C ALA A 238 -7.72 17.86 -23.49
N ARG A 239 -8.46 18.95 -23.16
CA ARG A 239 -8.00 20.36 -23.23
C ARG A 239 -7.38 20.84 -21.92
N ASP A 240 -6.89 19.95 -21.08
CA ASP A 240 -6.26 20.22 -19.78
C ASP A 240 -7.12 21.06 -18.84
N PHE A 241 -8.43 20.79 -18.82
CA PHE A 241 -9.39 21.45 -17.89
C PHE A 241 -9.48 22.97 -18.07
N ALA A 242 -9.17 23.49 -19.26
CA ALA A 242 -9.01 24.94 -19.49
C ALA A 242 -10.33 25.70 -19.59
N ALA A 243 -11.43 25.06 -20.07
CA ALA A 243 -12.70 25.76 -20.28
C ALA A 243 -13.46 25.95 -18.96
N GLY A 244 -13.96 27.16 -18.73
CA GLY A 244 -14.85 27.49 -17.61
C GLY A 244 -16.30 27.07 -17.87
N ARG A 245 -17.14 27.18 -16.80
CA ARG A 245 -18.55 26.77 -16.82
C ARG A 245 -19.34 27.38 -17.99
N ASP A 246 -19.24 28.69 -18.22
CA ASP A 246 -20.03 29.37 -19.24
C ASP A 246 -19.67 28.97 -20.66
N GLN A 247 -18.38 28.71 -20.90
CA GLN A 247 -17.89 28.21 -22.19
C GLN A 247 -18.42 26.79 -22.45
N LEU A 248 -18.34 25.91 -21.45
CA LEU A 248 -18.85 24.53 -21.55
C LEU A 248 -20.36 24.49 -21.73
N LEU A 249 -21.10 25.38 -21.07
CA LEU A 249 -22.54 25.50 -21.21
C LEU A 249 -22.91 25.92 -22.64
N ALA A 250 -22.21 26.91 -23.22
CA ALA A 250 -22.37 27.32 -24.61
C ALA A 250 -22.03 26.21 -25.60
N GLU A 251 -21.00 25.41 -25.33
CA GLU A 251 -20.64 24.25 -26.16
C GLU A 251 -21.73 23.17 -26.11
N LEU A 252 -22.29 22.89 -24.91
CA LEU A 252 -23.38 21.95 -24.72
C LEU A 252 -24.64 22.38 -25.49
N ALA A 253 -25.03 23.67 -25.39
CA ALA A 253 -26.18 24.23 -26.11
C ALA A 253 -26.02 24.14 -27.63
N LYS A 254 -24.82 24.42 -28.17
CA LYS A 254 -24.53 24.26 -29.62
C LYS A 254 -24.67 22.81 -30.11
N ARG A 255 -24.31 21.83 -29.27
CA ARG A 255 -24.47 20.38 -29.60
C ARG A 255 -25.93 19.98 -29.64
N GLN A 256 -26.71 20.47 -28.66
CA GLN A 256 -28.15 20.22 -28.63
C GLN A 256 -28.85 20.75 -29.88
N ALA A 257 -28.50 21.98 -30.35
CA ALA A 257 -29.12 22.58 -31.52
C ALA A 257 -28.79 21.87 -32.87
N ARG A 258 -27.80 20.96 -32.87
CA ARG A 258 -27.37 20.19 -34.05
C ARG A 258 -27.98 18.78 -34.10
N ASN A 259 -28.56 18.32 -33.01
CA ASN A 259 -29.24 17.01 -32.92
C ASN A 259 -30.77 17.16 -32.97
#